data_7ac121ab190cbbc2a0492ee91a418e9b
#
_entry.id   7ac121ab190cbbc2a0492ee91a418e9b
#
_cell.length_a   1.000
_cell.length_b   1.000
_cell.length_c   1.000
_cell.angle_alpha   90.00
_cell.angle_beta   90.00
_cell.angle_gamma   90.00
#
_symmetry.space_group_name_H-M   'P 1'
#
loop_
_entity.id
_entity.type
_entity.pdbx_description
1 polymer ?
#
loop_
_entity_poly.entity_id
_entity_poly.type
_entity_poly.pdbx_seq_one_letter_code
_entity_poly.pdbx_strand_id
1 'polypeptide(L)'
;MSINKQTVESYLDGFRKGNHEQILSCLTDDVIWDLPGAFHLVGKHEFDGEIENPAFQGHPDIAVSRTTEENDVVIVEGTVRAQKADGEFLNLAFVDVFEMQNWKICRLISYLMQV
;
A
#
# COMPACT_ATOMS: atom_id res chain seq x y z
N MET A 1 -1.40 -19.36 6.00
CA MET A 1 -1.69 -17.97 5.53
C MET A 1 -2.78 -18.03 4.48
N SER A 2 -3.80 -17.18 4.58
CA SER A 2 -4.89 -17.14 3.62
C SER A 2 -4.44 -16.59 2.27
N ILE A 3 -5.24 -16.84 1.24
CA ILE A 3 -4.95 -16.30 -0.11
C ILE A 3 -5.00 -14.76 -0.08
N ASN A 4 -5.97 -14.18 0.64
CA ASN A 4 -6.05 -12.72 0.78
C ASN A 4 -4.79 -12.14 1.42
N LYS A 5 -4.29 -12.75 2.49
CA LYS A 5 -3.05 -12.31 3.13
C LYS A 5 -1.84 -12.46 2.21
N GLN A 6 -1.81 -13.51 1.40
CA GLN A 6 -0.73 -13.71 0.42
C GLN A 6 -0.74 -12.62 -0.65
N THR A 7 -1.92 -12.23 -1.14
CA THR A 7 -2.06 -11.14 -2.10
C THR A 7 -1.56 -9.83 -1.50
N VAL A 8 -1.95 -9.52 -0.26
CA VAL A 8 -1.52 -8.30 0.43
C VAL A 8 0.00 -8.31 0.67
N GLU A 9 0.57 -9.45 1.04
CA GLU A 9 2.02 -9.57 1.21
C GLU A 9 2.76 -9.34 -0.10
N SER A 10 2.25 -9.89 -1.21
CA SER A 10 2.82 -9.66 -2.55
C SER A 10 2.74 -8.18 -2.94
N TYR A 11 1.64 -7.51 -2.61
CA TYR A 11 1.45 -6.09 -2.83
C TYR A 11 2.51 -5.25 -2.08
N LEU A 12 2.68 -5.52 -0.79
CA LEU A 12 3.67 -4.81 0.03
C LEU A 12 5.09 -5.07 -0.45
N ASP A 13 5.39 -6.31 -0.81
CA ASP A 13 6.69 -6.68 -1.36
C ASP A 13 6.97 -5.95 -2.68
N GLY A 14 5.94 -5.77 -3.50
CA GLY A 14 6.04 -4.99 -4.73
C GLY A 14 6.46 -3.54 -4.47
N PHE A 15 5.91 -2.92 -3.43
CA PHE A 15 6.32 -1.57 -3.02
C PHE A 15 7.77 -1.54 -2.53
N ARG A 16 8.17 -2.52 -1.74
CA ARG A 16 9.56 -2.60 -1.25
C ARG A 16 10.57 -2.68 -2.39
N LYS A 17 10.18 -3.31 -3.50
CA LYS A 17 11.04 -3.53 -4.68
C LYS A 17 10.85 -2.46 -5.77
N GLY A 18 9.82 -1.63 -5.66
CA GLY A 18 9.45 -0.72 -6.73
C GLY A 18 8.96 -1.44 -7.99
N ASN A 19 8.35 -2.62 -7.83
CA ASN A 19 7.86 -3.45 -8.92
C ASN A 19 6.40 -3.14 -9.23
N HIS A 20 6.16 -2.24 -10.20
CA HIS A 20 4.81 -1.81 -10.59
C HIS A 20 3.94 -2.99 -11.04
N GLU A 21 4.49 -3.87 -11.86
CA GLU A 21 3.72 -5.02 -12.36
C GLU A 21 3.22 -5.90 -11.22
N GLN A 22 4.08 -6.18 -10.25
CA GLN A 22 3.72 -6.99 -9.08
C GLN A 22 2.62 -6.31 -8.26
N ILE A 23 2.73 -5.00 -8.03
CA ILE A 23 1.72 -4.23 -7.30
C ILE A 23 0.38 -4.29 -8.04
N LEU A 24 0.38 -3.92 -9.32
CA LEU A 24 -0.85 -3.84 -10.11
C LEU A 24 -1.53 -5.19 -10.28
N SER A 25 -0.77 -6.28 -10.32
CA SER A 25 -1.33 -7.63 -10.43
C SER A 25 -2.14 -8.05 -9.20
N CYS A 26 -1.96 -7.39 -8.07
CA CYS A 26 -2.71 -7.64 -6.84
C CYS A 26 -4.04 -6.89 -6.77
N LEU A 27 -4.33 -6.02 -7.74
CA LEU A 27 -5.46 -5.08 -7.70
C LEU A 27 -6.55 -5.48 -8.69
N THR A 28 -7.80 -5.11 -8.36
CA THR A 28 -8.88 -5.15 -9.37
C THR A 28 -8.70 -3.96 -10.33
N ASP A 29 -9.32 -4.05 -11.51
CA ASP A 29 -9.21 -2.97 -12.51
C ASP A 29 -9.80 -1.66 -12.02
N ASP A 30 -10.85 -1.74 -11.20
CA ASP A 30 -11.57 -0.58 -10.64
C ASP A 30 -11.13 -0.25 -9.21
N VAL A 31 -9.95 -0.66 -8.82
CA VAL A 31 -9.41 -0.43 -7.47
C VAL A 31 -9.53 1.02 -7.03
N ILE A 32 -9.83 1.21 -5.75
CA ILE A 32 -9.88 2.55 -5.13
C ILE A 32 -8.78 2.63 -4.08
N TRP A 33 -8.03 3.73 -4.08
CA TRP A 33 -7.05 4.01 -3.03
C TRP A 33 -7.40 5.34 -2.37
N ASP A 34 -7.76 5.28 -1.10
CA ASP A 34 -8.03 6.46 -0.28
C ASP A 34 -6.89 6.69 0.71
N LEU A 35 -6.34 7.88 0.70
CA LEU A 35 -5.49 8.38 1.76
C LEU A 35 -6.21 9.60 2.34
N PRO A 36 -6.98 9.43 3.45
CA PRO A 36 -7.81 10.51 3.98
C PRO A 36 -7.01 11.78 4.23
N GLY A 37 -7.52 12.90 3.75
CA GLY A 37 -6.84 14.19 3.83
C GLY A 37 -5.83 14.46 2.73
N ALA A 38 -5.52 13.48 1.88
CA ALA A 38 -4.51 13.63 0.83
C ALA A 38 -5.04 13.31 -0.57
N PHE A 39 -5.61 12.11 -0.81
CA PHE A 39 -6.09 11.76 -2.15
C PHE A 39 -7.15 10.67 -2.14
N HIS A 40 -7.84 10.58 -3.26
CA HIS A 40 -8.78 9.52 -3.61
C HIS A 40 -8.52 9.15 -5.07
N LEU A 41 -7.99 7.96 -5.31
CA LEU A 41 -7.61 7.49 -6.64
C LEU A 41 -8.54 6.37 -7.08
N VAL A 42 -8.91 6.35 -8.35
CA VAL A 42 -9.81 5.35 -8.93
C VAL A 42 -9.15 4.71 -10.15
N GLY A 43 -9.05 3.38 -10.13
CA GLY A 43 -8.52 2.59 -11.22
C GLY A 43 -7.01 2.41 -11.17
N LYS A 44 -6.53 1.40 -11.90
CA LYS A 44 -5.11 1.04 -11.91
C LYS A 44 -4.22 2.14 -12.45
N HIS A 45 -4.70 2.92 -13.42
CA HIS A 45 -3.88 3.99 -14.01
C HIS A 45 -3.55 5.07 -12.98
N GLU A 46 -4.55 5.53 -12.23
CA GLU A 46 -4.33 6.53 -11.17
C GLU A 46 -3.50 5.94 -10.04
N PHE A 47 -3.76 4.67 -9.68
CA PHE A 47 -2.98 3.97 -8.67
C PHE A 47 -1.49 3.92 -9.06
N ASP A 48 -1.21 3.52 -10.30
CA ASP A 48 0.15 3.41 -10.80
C ASP A 48 0.90 4.75 -10.73
N GLY A 49 0.20 5.84 -11.01
CA GLY A 49 0.79 7.19 -10.96
C GLY A 49 1.25 7.60 -9.56
N GLU A 50 0.70 6.98 -8.51
CA GLU A 50 1.06 7.32 -7.13
C GLU A 50 2.14 6.38 -6.56
N ILE A 51 2.44 5.25 -7.21
CA ILE A 51 3.45 4.30 -6.72
C ILE A 51 4.82 4.98 -6.56
N GLU A 52 5.19 5.83 -7.52
CA GLU A 52 6.40 6.62 -7.44
C GLU A 52 6.05 8.10 -7.38
N ASN A 53 6.26 8.69 -6.20
CA ASN A 53 5.97 10.09 -5.95
C ASN A 53 7.27 10.89 -6.03
N PRO A 54 7.34 11.99 -6.85
CA PRO A 54 8.56 12.77 -6.97
C PRO A 54 9.04 13.44 -5.67
N ALA A 55 8.19 13.51 -4.63
CA ALA A 55 8.60 14.00 -3.32
C ALA A 55 9.55 13.03 -2.59
N PHE A 56 9.70 11.81 -3.08
CA PHE A 56 10.51 10.76 -2.47
C PHE A 56 11.51 10.18 -3.46
N GLN A 57 12.57 9.58 -2.92
CA GLN A 57 13.58 8.87 -3.71
C GLN A 57 13.79 7.46 -3.15
N GLY A 58 14.25 6.55 -4.01
CA GLY A 58 14.47 5.15 -3.64
C GLY A 58 13.15 4.42 -3.39
N HIS A 59 13.23 3.32 -2.65
CA HIS A 59 12.08 2.50 -2.31
C HIS A 59 11.81 2.58 -0.82
N PRO A 60 10.54 2.50 -0.37
CA PRO A 60 10.23 2.58 1.06
C PRO A 60 10.66 1.30 1.80
N ASP A 61 11.12 1.48 3.04
CA ASP A 61 11.32 0.37 3.98
C ASP A 61 10.02 0.15 4.72
N ILE A 62 9.35 -0.96 4.44
CA ILE A 62 8.06 -1.30 5.04
C ILE A 62 8.27 -2.46 6.00
N ALA A 63 7.96 -2.22 7.27
CA ALA A 63 8.01 -3.24 8.32
C ALA A 63 6.60 -3.51 8.83
N VAL A 64 6.14 -4.74 8.71
CA VAL A 64 4.82 -5.16 9.17
C VAL A 64 4.92 -5.67 10.60
N SER A 65 4.10 -5.11 11.49
CA SER A 65 4.01 -5.57 12.88
C SER A 65 2.85 -6.55 13.10
N ARG A 66 1.75 -6.39 12.39
CA ARG A 66 0.58 -7.26 12.54
C ARG A 66 -0.28 -7.25 11.28
N THR A 67 -0.79 -8.43 10.91
CA THR A 67 -1.76 -8.60 9.83
C THR A 67 -2.97 -9.34 10.37
N THR A 68 -4.16 -8.77 10.17
CA THR A 68 -5.43 -9.32 10.64
C THR A 68 -6.38 -9.43 9.47
N GLU A 69 -7.15 -10.51 9.41
CA GLU A 69 -8.14 -10.70 8.35
C GLU A 69 -9.48 -11.10 8.95
N GLU A 70 -10.56 -10.48 8.43
CA GLU A 70 -11.93 -10.83 8.75
C GLU A 70 -12.85 -10.39 7.60
N ASN A 71 -13.74 -11.29 7.15
CA ASN A 71 -14.79 -10.98 6.16
C ASN A 71 -14.26 -10.26 4.90
N ASP A 72 -13.23 -10.82 4.27
CA ASP A 72 -12.59 -10.26 3.07
C ASP A 72 -11.99 -8.87 3.29
N VAL A 73 -11.67 -8.54 4.53
CA VAL A 73 -10.89 -7.34 4.87
C VAL A 73 -9.58 -7.78 5.51
N VAL A 74 -8.47 -7.30 4.98
CA VAL A 74 -7.15 -7.51 5.57
C VAL A 74 -6.63 -6.19 6.09
N ILE A 75 -6.23 -6.17 7.36
CA ILE A 75 -5.68 -4.97 8.01
C ILE A 75 -4.22 -5.22 8.31
N VAL A 76 -3.37 -4.31 7.87
CA VAL A 76 -1.92 -4.37 8.11
C VAL A 76 -1.49 -3.16 8.92
N GLU A 77 -0.79 -3.42 10.01
CA GLU A 77 -0.20 -2.39 10.86
C GLU A 77 1.32 -2.48 10.77
N GLY A 78 1.98 -1.34 10.68
CA GLY A 78 3.42 -1.35 10.59
C GLY A 78 4.03 0.04 10.55
N THR A 79 5.26 0.10 10.07
CA THR A 79 6.01 1.34 9.92
C THR A 79 6.57 1.43 8.51
N VAL A 80 6.70 2.67 8.03
CA VAL A 80 7.33 2.98 6.75
C VAL A 80 8.42 4.00 7.00
N ARG A 81 9.61 3.75 6.44
CA ARG A 81 10.66 4.74 6.35
C ARG A 81 10.90 5.06 4.89
N ALA A 82 10.72 6.32 4.53
CA ALA A 82 10.91 6.79 3.16
C ALA A 82 11.91 7.95 3.15
N GLN A 83 12.73 8.00 2.09
CA GLN A 83 13.67 9.10 1.91
C GLN A 83 13.03 10.17 1.04
N LYS A 84 12.98 11.40 1.54
CA LYS A 84 12.47 12.54 0.78
C LYS A 84 13.48 12.97 -0.29
N ALA A 85 13.00 13.73 -1.28
CA ALA A 85 13.85 14.21 -2.37
C ALA A 85 15.03 15.06 -1.89
N ASP A 86 14.92 15.71 -0.72
CA ASP A 86 16.00 16.49 -0.11
C ASP A 86 17.02 15.64 0.67
N GLY A 87 16.85 14.32 0.71
CA GLY A 87 17.73 13.38 1.41
C GLY A 87 17.35 13.08 2.84
N GLU A 88 16.41 13.82 3.44
CA GLU A 88 15.93 13.53 4.78
C GLU A 88 15.00 12.34 4.81
N PHE A 89 14.97 11.61 5.94
CA PHE A 89 14.09 10.47 6.11
C PHE A 89 12.78 10.88 6.81
N LEU A 90 11.69 10.29 6.32
CA LEU A 90 10.37 10.40 6.92
C LEU A 90 10.01 9.06 7.53
N ASN A 91 9.68 9.05 8.83
CA ASN A 91 9.28 7.85 9.54
C ASN A 91 7.79 7.94 9.85
N LEU A 92 7.04 6.93 9.42
CA LEU A 92 5.58 6.88 9.56
C LEU A 92 5.17 5.60 10.25
N ALA A 93 4.13 5.69 11.08
CA ALA A 93 3.33 4.53 11.45
C ALA A 93 2.15 4.47 10.49
N PHE A 94 1.73 3.27 10.11
CA PHE A 94 0.61 3.12 9.19
C PHE A 94 -0.35 2.01 9.60
N VAL A 95 -1.59 2.18 9.18
CA VAL A 95 -2.61 1.13 9.11
C VAL A 95 -3.18 1.17 7.71
N ASP A 96 -3.06 0.06 7.00
CA ASP A 96 -3.68 -0.13 5.69
C ASP A 96 -4.85 -1.08 5.82
N VAL A 97 -6.01 -0.67 5.34
CA VAL A 97 -7.22 -1.48 5.29
C VAL A 97 -7.44 -1.90 3.83
N PHE A 98 -7.32 -3.20 3.58
CA PHE A 98 -7.50 -3.78 2.24
C PHE A 98 -8.85 -4.48 2.17
N GLU A 99 -9.75 -3.99 1.32
CA GLU A 99 -10.99 -4.69 0.99
C GLU A 99 -10.72 -5.58 -0.21
N MET A 100 -11.06 -6.85 -0.09
CA MET A 100 -10.71 -7.87 -1.08
C MET A 100 -11.93 -8.33 -1.87
N GLN A 101 -11.73 -8.61 -3.16
CA GLN A 101 -12.74 -9.19 -4.04
C GLN A 101 -12.05 -10.21 -4.95
N ASN A 102 -12.49 -11.47 -4.90
CA ASN A 102 -11.89 -12.56 -5.67
C ASN A 102 -10.37 -12.61 -5.48
N TRP A 103 -9.92 -12.48 -4.21
CA TRP A 103 -8.53 -12.52 -3.80
C TRP A 103 -7.65 -11.41 -4.37
N LYS A 104 -8.28 -10.33 -4.87
CA LYS A 104 -7.58 -9.11 -5.29
C LYS A 104 -8.04 -7.93 -4.45
N ILE A 105 -7.21 -6.92 -4.37
CA ILE A 105 -7.51 -5.70 -3.62
C ILE A 105 -8.44 -4.84 -4.48
N CYS A 106 -9.66 -4.60 -4.00
CA CYS A 106 -10.60 -3.72 -4.69
C CYS A 106 -10.65 -2.32 -4.05
N ARG A 107 -10.22 -2.19 -2.79
CA ARG A 107 -10.10 -0.89 -2.14
C ARG A 107 -9.00 -0.94 -1.09
N LEU A 108 -8.20 0.11 -1.05
CA LEU A 108 -7.20 0.34 -0.03
C LEU A 108 -7.46 1.67 0.65
N ILE A 109 -7.51 1.66 1.97
CA ILE A 109 -7.57 2.88 2.77
C ILE A 109 -6.30 2.92 3.60
N SER A 110 -5.50 3.96 3.42
CA SER A 110 -4.23 4.12 4.12
C SER A 110 -4.33 5.22 5.16
N TYR A 111 -4.00 4.90 6.41
CA TYR A 111 -3.92 5.85 7.50
C TYR A 111 -2.46 5.97 7.91
N LEU A 112 -1.91 7.17 7.81
CA LEU A 112 -0.50 7.43 8.07
C LEU A 112 -0.35 8.47 9.17
N MET A 113 0.64 8.26 10.03
CA MET A 113 0.98 9.21 11.08
C MET A 113 2.50 9.33 11.17
N GLN A 114 3.01 10.55 11.16
CA GLN A 114 4.44 10.78 11.36
C GLN A 114 4.81 10.48 12.81
N VAL A 115 5.90 9.76 12.99
CA VAL A 115 6.42 9.39 14.30
C VAL A 115 7.85 9.86 14.50
#